data_651d067673d383ae802961a687aae123
#
_entry.id   651d067673d383ae802961a687aae123
#
_cell.length_a   1.000
_cell.length_b   1.000
_cell.length_c   1.000
_cell.angle_alpha   90.00
_cell.angle_beta   90.00
_cell.angle_gamma   90.00
#
_symmetry.space_group_name_H-M   'P 1'
#
loop_
_entity.id
_entity.type
_entity.pdbx_description
1 polymer ?
#
loop_
_entity_poly.entity_id
_entity_poly.type
_entity_poly.pdbx_seq_one_letter_code
_entity_poly.pdbx_strand_id
1 'polypeptide(L)'
;CIFMNSGDSFHNETVLKSFVELQPTKDIYTGIAAEHLNGKIHNWNPAKEEELSMRFFYRHSLSHQASFIKTSIMKANLYDTNYKIVSDWLFFVKALLFQNVTYEPLSFFVCNYMDGGISRDANKAFAEREKALKQLFGLRIMRDFHTMQYGTNEWDAMAKRVDPESKIGKLIIKIT
;
A
#
# COMPACT_ATOMS: atom_id res chain seq x y z
N CYS A 1 4.03 -18.04 -2.46
CA CYS A 1 5.36 -17.54 -2.06
C CYS A 1 5.26 -16.37 -1.11
N ILE A 2 6.31 -16.14 -0.34
CA ILE A 2 6.52 -14.98 0.53
C ILE A 2 7.99 -14.56 0.36
N PHE A 3 8.28 -13.27 0.46
CA PHE A 3 9.62 -12.72 0.31
C PHE A 3 10.07 -12.10 1.63
N MET A 4 11.16 -12.59 2.16
CA MET A 4 11.84 -12.03 3.34
C MET A 4 13.13 -11.36 2.89
N ASN A 5 13.33 -10.10 3.26
CA ASN A 5 14.59 -9.42 3.01
C ASN A 5 15.65 -9.85 4.02
N SER A 6 16.90 -9.55 3.73
CA SER A 6 17.99 -9.79 4.68
C SER A 6 17.75 -9.00 5.97
N GLY A 7 17.76 -9.70 7.10
CA GLY A 7 17.45 -9.14 8.42
C GLY A 7 16.01 -9.30 8.88
N ASP A 8 15.06 -9.56 7.97
CA ASP A 8 13.68 -9.85 8.35
C ASP A 8 13.53 -11.33 8.77
N SER A 9 12.51 -11.62 9.55
CA SER A 9 12.20 -12.97 10.01
C SER A 9 10.70 -13.20 10.12
N PHE A 10 10.26 -14.45 10.12
CA PHE A 10 8.90 -14.75 10.56
C PHE A 10 8.72 -14.27 12.01
N HIS A 11 7.53 -13.80 12.31
CA HIS A 11 7.22 -13.31 13.66
C HIS A 11 7.42 -14.39 14.73
N ASN A 12 7.05 -15.64 14.40
CA ASN A 12 7.28 -16.81 15.23
C ASN A 12 7.26 -18.10 14.38
N GLU A 13 7.52 -19.22 14.98
CA GLU A 13 7.60 -20.54 14.34
C GLU A 13 6.26 -21.07 13.82
N THR A 14 5.13 -20.52 14.28
CA THR A 14 3.79 -21.01 13.92
C THR A 14 3.18 -20.32 12.71
N VAL A 15 3.78 -19.22 12.20
CA VAL A 15 3.23 -18.39 11.10
C VAL A 15 2.83 -19.22 9.89
N LEU A 16 3.74 -20.09 9.40
CA LEU A 16 3.45 -20.92 8.23
C LEU A 16 2.36 -21.94 8.50
N LYS A 17 2.37 -22.54 9.70
CA LYS A 17 1.33 -23.49 10.12
C LYS A 17 -0.02 -22.80 10.16
N SER A 18 -0.12 -21.65 10.83
CA SER A 18 -1.36 -20.86 10.91
C SER A 18 -1.88 -20.47 9.53
N PHE A 19 -1.00 -20.10 8.60
CA PHE A 19 -1.41 -19.80 7.23
C PHE A 19 -1.96 -21.02 6.49
N VAL A 20 -1.32 -22.19 6.60
CA VAL A 20 -1.77 -23.43 5.95
C VAL A 20 -3.11 -23.92 6.53
N GLU A 21 -3.31 -23.80 7.84
CA GLU A 21 -4.54 -24.18 8.52
C GLU A 21 -5.76 -23.34 8.08
N LEU A 22 -5.56 -22.14 7.57
CA LEU A 22 -6.62 -21.34 6.95
C LEU A 22 -7.17 -21.93 5.64
N GLN A 23 -6.50 -22.91 5.04
CA GLN A 23 -6.85 -23.43 3.70
C GLN A 23 -7.03 -22.30 2.68
N PRO A 24 -5.97 -21.51 2.40
CA PRO A 24 -6.07 -20.27 1.67
C PRO A 24 -6.59 -20.45 0.23
N THR A 25 -7.61 -19.70 -0.14
CA THR A 25 -8.28 -19.73 -1.44
C THR A 25 -8.04 -18.48 -2.29
N LYS A 26 -7.65 -17.37 -1.66
CA LYS A 26 -7.37 -16.10 -2.35
C LYS A 26 -5.98 -16.10 -2.99
N ASP A 27 -5.74 -15.12 -3.84
CA ASP A 27 -4.48 -14.99 -4.56
C ASP A 27 -3.39 -14.29 -3.74
N ILE A 28 -3.78 -13.33 -2.89
CA ILE A 28 -2.88 -12.59 -2.01
C ILE A 28 -3.48 -12.52 -0.59
N TYR A 29 -2.64 -12.79 0.40
CA TYR A 29 -2.95 -12.57 1.82
C TYR A 29 -1.86 -11.69 2.42
N THR A 30 -2.24 -10.67 3.18
CA THR A 30 -1.27 -9.83 3.91
C THR A 30 -1.61 -9.83 5.39
N GLY A 31 -0.64 -10.13 6.23
CA GLY A 31 -0.78 -10.07 7.67
C GLY A 31 -0.11 -8.85 8.29
N ILE A 32 -0.01 -8.87 9.62
CA ILE A 32 0.60 -7.79 10.38
C ILE A 32 2.13 -7.93 10.31
N ALA A 33 2.82 -6.82 9.96
CA ALA A 33 4.27 -6.73 10.09
C ALA A 33 4.64 -5.94 11.35
N ALA A 34 5.52 -6.50 12.18
CA ALA A 34 6.07 -5.82 13.35
C ALA A 34 7.38 -5.12 12.95
N GLU A 35 7.34 -3.81 12.81
CA GLU A 35 8.53 -2.99 12.50
C GLU A 35 9.30 -2.67 13.76
N HIS A 36 10.56 -3.07 13.81
CA HIS A 36 11.48 -2.77 14.91
C HIS A 36 12.28 -1.51 14.57
N LEU A 37 11.93 -0.37 15.20
CA LEU A 37 12.48 0.94 14.92
C LEU A 37 12.91 1.63 16.21
N ASN A 38 14.21 1.95 16.36
CA ASN A 38 14.74 2.69 17.52
C ASN A 38 14.34 2.08 18.89
N GLY A 39 14.35 0.75 18.99
CA GLY A 39 13.96 0.02 20.20
C GLY A 39 12.46 0.00 20.48
N LYS A 40 11.62 0.48 19.55
CA LYS A 40 10.16 0.40 19.60
C LYS A 40 9.63 -0.53 18.52
N ILE A 41 8.45 -1.09 18.75
CA ILE A 41 7.75 -1.91 17.78
C ILE A 41 6.55 -1.12 17.27
N HIS A 42 6.46 -0.97 15.96
CA HIS A 42 5.33 -0.39 15.26
C HIS A 42 4.63 -1.47 14.43
N ASN A 43 3.32 -1.60 14.60
CA ASN A 43 2.55 -2.60 13.87
C ASN A 43 2.02 -2.00 12.57
N TRP A 44 2.40 -2.60 11.44
CA TRP A 44 1.82 -2.33 10.14
C TRP A 44 0.68 -3.31 9.91
N ASN A 45 -0.55 -2.84 10.17
CA ASN A 45 -1.74 -3.62 9.91
C ASN A 45 -2.02 -3.70 8.40
N PRO A 46 -2.49 -4.84 7.89
CA PRO A 46 -2.91 -4.94 6.51
C PRO A 46 -4.15 -4.05 6.26
N ALA A 47 -4.26 -3.50 5.06
CA ALA A 47 -5.48 -2.83 4.63
C ALA A 47 -6.63 -3.85 4.50
N LYS A 48 -7.86 -3.42 4.72
CA LYS A 48 -9.03 -4.22 4.38
C LYS A 48 -9.21 -4.25 2.86
N GLU A 49 -9.93 -5.26 2.36
CA GLU A 49 -10.14 -5.42 0.92
C GLU A 49 -10.85 -4.20 0.31
N GLU A 50 -11.87 -3.67 0.97
CA GLU A 50 -12.63 -2.49 0.53
C GLU A 50 -11.82 -1.18 0.53
N GLU A 51 -10.68 -1.13 1.21
CA GLU A 51 -9.78 0.03 1.23
C GLU A 51 -8.82 0.04 0.03
N LEU A 52 -8.60 -1.12 -0.63
CA LEU A 52 -7.65 -1.27 -1.72
C LEU A 52 -8.13 -0.54 -2.97
N SER A 53 -7.63 0.65 -3.16
CA SER A 53 -7.99 1.56 -4.24
C SER A 53 -6.77 2.31 -4.76
N MET A 54 -6.91 3.02 -5.89
CA MET A 54 -5.85 3.92 -6.36
C MET A 54 -5.44 4.93 -5.28
N ARG A 55 -6.42 5.46 -4.51
CA ARG A 55 -6.16 6.39 -3.40
C ARG A 55 -5.30 5.76 -2.30
N PHE A 56 -5.57 4.50 -1.97
CA PHE A 56 -4.75 3.75 -1.01
C PHE A 56 -3.32 3.64 -1.52
N PHE A 57 -3.13 3.09 -2.72
CA PHE A 57 -1.80 2.87 -3.28
C PHE A 57 -1.04 4.17 -3.63
N TYR A 58 -1.73 5.28 -3.82
CA TYR A 58 -1.07 6.58 -3.96
C TYR A 58 -0.28 6.96 -2.70
N ARG A 59 -0.79 6.63 -1.52
CA ARG A 59 -0.22 7.02 -0.20
C ARG A 59 0.48 5.90 0.53
N HIS A 60 0.00 4.68 0.36
CA HIS A 60 0.38 3.51 1.16
C HIS A 60 0.90 2.38 0.28
N SER A 61 1.34 1.32 0.93
CA SER A 61 1.68 0.03 0.32
C SER A 61 1.18 -1.10 1.24
N LEU A 62 1.08 -2.30 0.68
CA LEU A 62 1.03 -3.51 1.48
C LEU A 62 2.47 -3.91 1.84
N SER A 63 2.66 -4.54 3.00
CA SER A 63 3.95 -5.10 3.38
C SER A 63 4.21 -6.38 2.59
N HIS A 64 5.19 -6.38 1.70
CA HIS A 64 5.53 -7.58 0.92
C HIS A 64 6.11 -8.68 1.80
N GLN A 65 6.83 -8.32 2.88
CA GLN A 65 7.38 -9.28 3.84
C GLN A 65 6.30 -10.00 4.66
N ALA A 66 5.12 -9.39 4.78
CA ALA A 66 3.96 -9.98 5.46
C ALA A 66 2.92 -10.54 4.46
N SER A 67 3.27 -10.66 3.17
CA SER A 67 2.32 -11.06 2.14
C SER A 67 2.61 -12.46 1.58
N PHE A 68 1.62 -13.34 1.70
CA PHE A 68 1.60 -14.62 1.00
C PHE A 68 0.96 -14.42 -0.38
N ILE A 69 1.71 -14.68 -1.43
CA ILE A 69 1.31 -14.44 -2.81
C ILE A 69 1.27 -15.79 -3.54
N LYS A 70 0.17 -16.05 -4.24
CA LYS A 70 0.05 -17.22 -5.10
C LYS A 70 1.14 -17.21 -6.15
N THR A 71 1.88 -18.29 -6.29
CA THR A 71 3.07 -18.37 -7.16
C THR A 71 2.74 -18.04 -8.62
N SER A 72 1.55 -18.40 -9.11
CA SER A 72 1.11 -18.08 -10.47
C SER A 72 0.97 -16.56 -10.68
N ILE A 73 0.43 -15.84 -9.69
CA ILE A 73 0.31 -14.38 -9.75
C ILE A 73 1.70 -13.71 -9.75
N MET A 74 2.60 -14.19 -8.89
CA MET A 74 3.97 -13.67 -8.85
C MET A 74 4.72 -13.93 -10.16
N LYS A 75 4.57 -15.10 -10.77
CA LYS A 75 5.18 -15.43 -12.07
C LYS A 75 4.63 -14.59 -13.21
N ALA A 76 3.33 -14.23 -13.17
CA ALA A 76 2.71 -13.38 -14.17
C ALA A 76 3.10 -11.90 -14.03
N ASN A 77 3.52 -11.47 -12.82
CA ASN A 77 3.79 -10.09 -12.47
C ASN A 77 5.13 -9.96 -11.73
N LEU A 78 6.22 -10.29 -12.38
CA LEU A 78 7.54 -10.14 -11.77
C LEU A 78 7.80 -8.70 -11.31
N TYR A 79 8.61 -8.57 -10.27
CA TYR A 79 9.09 -7.26 -9.83
C TYR A 79 9.84 -6.55 -10.95
N ASP A 80 9.49 -5.30 -11.21
CA ASP A 80 10.13 -4.48 -12.24
C ASP A 80 11.47 -3.94 -11.73
N THR A 81 12.56 -4.49 -12.24
CA THR A 81 13.92 -4.16 -11.81
C THR A 81 14.38 -2.74 -12.21
N ASN A 82 13.59 -2.00 -13.01
CA ASN A 82 13.82 -0.58 -13.27
C ASN A 82 13.49 0.32 -12.07
N TYR A 83 12.82 -0.25 -11.06
CA TYR A 83 12.49 0.41 -9.80
C TYR A 83 13.21 -0.30 -8.65
N LYS A 84 14.08 0.45 -7.95
CA LYS A 84 14.90 -0.13 -6.89
C LYS A 84 14.21 -0.19 -5.53
N ILE A 85 13.27 0.74 -5.30
CA ILE A 85 12.62 0.92 -4.00
C ILE A 85 11.15 0.48 -4.05
N VAL A 86 10.43 0.81 -5.12
CA VAL A 86 8.96 0.65 -5.18
C VAL A 86 8.50 -0.50 -6.08
N SER A 87 9.37 -1.45 -6.38
CA SER A 87 9.07 -2.58 -7.25
C SER A 87 7.98 -3.50 -6.68
N ASP A 88 8.00 -3.75 -5.39
CA ASP A 88 6.99 -4.49 -4.63
C ASP A 88 5.63 -3.74 -4.60
N TRP A 89 5.66 -2.45 -4.33
CA TRP A 89 4.47 -1.61 -4.39
C TRP A 89 3.85 -1.63 -5.80
N LEU A 90 4.69 -1.52 -6.85
CA LEU A 90 4.24 -1.56 -8.24
C LEU A 90 3.60 -2.90 -8.60
N PHE A 91 4.14 -4.01 -8.06
CA PHE A 91 3.54 -5.33 -8.19
C PHE A 91 2.10 -5.34 -7.62
N PHE A 92 1.90 -4.85 -6.38
CA PHE A 92 0.56 -4.81 -5.78
C PHE A 92 -0.40 -3.92 -6.57
N VAL A 93 0.05 -2.76 -7.06
CA VAL A 93 -0.76 -1.89 -7.93
C VAL A 93 -1.22 -2.65 -9.17
N LYS A 94 -0.31 -3.31 -9.89
CA LYS A 94 -0.65 -4.07 -11.10
C LYS A 94 -1.59 -5.23 -10.80
N ALA A 95 -1.30 -6.02 -9.78
CA ALA A 95 -2.08 -7.19 -9.45
C ALA A 95 -3.49 -6.82 -8.95
N LEU A 96 -3.60 -5.88 -8.02
CA LEU A 96 -4.87 -5.57 -7.34
C LEU A 96 -5.73 -4.59 -8.13
N LEU A 97 -5.15 -3.52 -8.72
CA LEU A 97 -5.97 -2.51 -9.42
C LEU A 97 -6.24 -2.84 -10.88
N PHE A 98 -5.35 -3.55 -11.57
CA PHE A 98 -5.51 -3.82 -13.00
C PHE A 98 -5.96 -5.24 -13.32
N GLN A 99 -5.59 -6.21 -12.48
CA GLN A 99 -5.92 -7.61 -12.72
C GLN A 99 -7.01 -8.14 -11.80
N ASN A 100 -7.45 -7.34 -10.80
CA ASN A 100 -8.48 -7.72 -9.83
C ASN A 100 -8.20 -9.08 -9.16
N VAL A 101 -6.93 -9.36 -8.83
CA VAL A 101 -6.59 -10.56 -8.07
C VAL A 101 -7.28 -10.52 -6.70
N THR A 102 -7.68 -11.67 -6.21
CA THR A 102 -8.39 -11.74 -4.93
C THR A 102 -7.45 -11.55 -3.75
N TYR A 103 -7.92 -10.81 -2.75
CA TYR A 103 -7.13 -10.43 -1.58
C TYR A 103 -7.88 -10.73 -0.28
N GLU A 104 -7.13 -10.99 0.79
CA GLU A 104 -7.68 -11.12 2.14
C GLU A 104 -6.66 -10.68 3.20
N PRO A 105 -7.01 -9.79 4.14
CA PRO A 105 -6.15 -9.44 5.27
C PRO A 105 -6.14 -10.56 6.31
N LEU A 106 -4.98 -10.82 6.90
CA LEU A 106 -4.81 -11.75 8.02
C LEU A 106 -4.78 -10.97 9.34
N SER A 107 -5.38 -11.54 10.37
CA SER A 107 -5.44 -10.94 11.71
C SER A 107 -4.25 -11.27 12.61
N PHE A 108 -3.22 -11.95 12.09
CA PHE A 108 -2.04 -12.35 12.86
C PHE A 108 -0.75 -11.75 12.31
N PHE A 109 0.27 -11.70 13.16
CA PHE A 109 1.59 -11.27 12.81
C PHE A 109 2.28 -12.29 11.91
N VAL A 110 2.84 -11.81 10.79
CA VAL A 110 3.57 -12.64 9.83
C VAL A 110 5.07 -12.44 9.93
N CYS A 111 5.54 -11.21 10.02
CA CYS A 111 6.98 -10.95 10.03
C CYS A 111 7.41 -9.92 11.07
N ASN A 112 8.67 -10.04 11.47
CA ASN A 112 9.43 -8.97 12.08
C ASN A 112 10.25 -8.28 10.98
N TYR A 113 10.04 -6.98 10.83
CA TYR A 113 10.70 -6.14 9.86
C TYR A 113 11.75 -5.28 10.59
N MET A 114 12.99 -5.40 10.16
CA MET A 114 14.10 -4.66 10.78
C MET A 114 14.38 -3.35 10.03
N ASP A 115 14.57 -2.29 10.80
CA ASP A 115 14.91 -0.97 10.25
C ASP A 115 16.26 -0.97 9.51
N GLY A 116 16.42 -0.05 8.55
CA GLY A 116 17.69 0.21 7.84
C GLY A 116 17.67 -0.11 6.34
N GLY A 117 16.51 -0.48 5.78
CA GLY A 117 16.39 -0.77 4.35
C GLY A 117 16.45 0.47 3.44
N ILE A 118 16.72 0.23 2.16
CA ILE A 118 16.78 1.25 1.09
C ILE A 118 15.48 2.07 0.95
N SER A 119 14.35 1.50 1.37
CA SER A 119 13.01 2.13 1.37
C SER A 119 12.87 3.33 2.32
N ARG A 120 13.85 3.55 3.19
CA ARG A 120 13.89 4.72 4.11
C ARG A 120 14.11 6.06 3.39
N ASP A 121 14.68 6.06 2.21
CA ASP A 121 14.81 7.29 1.41
C ASP A 121 13.46 7.67 0.82
N ALA A 122 12.66 8.37 1.63
CA ALA A 122 11.30 8.77 1.26
C ALA A 122 11.26 9.61 -0.03
N ASN A 123 12.28 10.43 -0.29
CA ASN A 123 12.34 11.27 -1.49
C ASN A 123 12.55 10.42 -2.75
N LYS A 124 13.46 9.44 -2.69
CA LYS A 124 13.67 8.51 -3.80
C LYS A 124 12.46 7.61 -4.01
N ALA A 125 11.89 7.07 -2.94
CA ALA A 125 10.68 6.25 -3.01
C ALA A 125 9.52 7.03 -3.65
N PHE A 126 9.31 8.29 -3.25
CA PHE A 126 8.30 9.15 -3.83
C PHE A 126 8.55 9.42 -5.32
N ALA A 127 9.78 9.75 -5.70
CA ALA A 127 10.14 10.01 -7.11
C ALA A 127 9.92 8.77 -8.00
N GLU A 128 10.32 7.57 -7.54
CA GLU A 128 10.06 6.32 -8.25
C GLU A 128 8.56 6.03 -8.36
N ARG A 129 7.79 6.25 -7.27
CA ARG A 129 6.33 6.06 -7.26
C ARG A 129 5.63 6.99 -8.24
N GLU A 130 5.97 8.27 -8.24
CA GLU A 130 5.46 9.26 -9.20
C GLU A 130 5.75 8.86 -10.65
N LYS A 131 6.98 8.43 -10.94
CA LYS A 131 7.37 7.94 -12.26
C LYS A 131 6.50 6.75 -12.68
N ALA A 132 6.33 5.76 -11.80
CA ALA A 132 5.52 4.58 -12.06
C ALA A 132 4.04 4.94 -12.29
N LEU A 133 3.46 5.80 -11.45
CA LEU A 133 2.08 6.24 -11.60
C LEU A 133 1.84 6.96 -12.93
N LYS A 134 2.74 7.85 -13.35
CA LYS A 134 2.65 8.54 -14.65
C LYS A 134 2.71 7.58 -15.84
N GLN A 135 3.48 6.50 -15.73
CA GLN A 135 3.54 5.47 -16.76
C GLN A 135 2.28 4.60 -16.80
N LEU A 136 1.72 4.24 -15.63
CA LEU A 136 0.54 3.38 -15.52
C LEU A 136 -0.75 4.10 -15.94
N PHE A 137 -0.94 5.32 -15.49
CA PHE A 137 -2.22 6.04 -15.62
C PHE A 137 -2.19 7.16 -16.66
N GLY A 138 -1.02 7.56 -17.15
CA GLY A 138 -0.87 8.69 -18.05
C GLY A 138 -1.16 10.05 -17.38
N LEU A 139 -0.75 11.14 -18.06
CA LEU A 139 -0.79 12.48 -17.47
C LEU A 139 -2.19 13.02 -17.19
N ARG A 140 -3.19 12.66 -18.01
CA ARG A 140 -4.56 13.19 -17.87
C ARG A 140 -5.24 12.59 -16.65
N ILE A 141 -5.17 11.27 -16.48
CA ILE A 141 -5.73 10.57 -15.32
C ILE A 141 -5.04 11.04 -14.04
N MET A 142 -3.71 11.21 -14.07
CA MET A 142 -2.98 11.73 -12.91
C MET A 142 -3.39 13.16 -12.55
N ARG A 143 -3.68 14.01 -13.53
CA ARG A 143 -4.19 15.36 -13.29
C ARG A 143 -5.55 15.33 -12.60
N ASP A 144 -6.48 14.52 -13.11
CA ASP A 144 -7.80 14.36 -12.51
C ASP A 144 -7.69 13.84 -11.08
N PHE A 145 -6.84 12.84 -10.86
CA PHE A 145 -6.59 12.30 -9.53
C PHE A 145 -6.03 13.34 -8.56
N HIS A 146 -5.04 14.15 -8.99
CA HIS A 146 -4.52 15.26 -8.19
C HIS A 146 -5.61 16.29 -7.86
N THR A 147 -6.45 16.63 -8.82
CA THR A 147 -7.57 17.53 -8.61
C THR A 147 -8.57 16.98 -7.58
N MET A 148 -8.95 15.70 -7.68
CA MET A 148 -9.86 15.06 -6.73
C MET A 148 -9.22 14.94 -5.32
N GLN A 149 -7.92 14.73 -5.23
CA GLN A 149 -7.21 14.49 -3.98
C GLN A 149 -6.89 15.78 -3.21
N TYR A 150 -6.56 16.86 -3.91
CA TYR A 150 -6.07 18.10 -3.33
C TYR A 150 -6.96 19.30 -3.61
N GLY A 151 -8.03 19.12 -4.36
CA GLY A 151 -8.89 20.18 -4.85
C GLY A 151 -8.29 20.95 -6.02
N THR A 152 -9.09 21.82 -6.61
CA THR A 152 -8.61 22.86 -7.52
C THR A 152 -8.38 24.13 -6.70
N ASN A 153 -7.55 25.04 -7.20
CA ASN A 153 -7.40 26.38 -6.59
C ASN A 153 -8.75 27.09 -6.40
N GLU A 154 -9.75 26.74 -7.21
CA GLU A 154 -11.12 27.24 -7.14
C GLU A 154 -11.86 26.66 -5.90
N TRP A 155 -11.73 25.36 -5.64
CA TRP A 155 -12.30 24.73 -4.45
C TRP A 155 -11.63 25.24 -3.16
N ASP A 156 -10.31 25.39 -3.17
CA ASP A 156 -9.57 25.98 -2.05
C ASP A 156 -9.98 27.44 -1.82
N ALA A 157 -10.22 28.20 -2.90
CA ALA A 157 -10.71 29.57 -2.82
C ALA A 157 -12.15 29.63 -2.30
N MET A 158 -13.03 28.69 -2.68
CA MET A 158 -14.39 28.57 -2.14
C MET A 158 -14.37 28.12 -0.68
N ALA A 159 -13.59 27.11 -0.34
CA ALA A 159 -13.48 26.62 1.04
C ALA A 159 -12.97 27.69 2.01
N LYS A 160 -12.04 28.56 1.56
CA LYS A 160 -11.55 29.71 2.35
C LYS A 160 -12.59 30.84 2.52
N ARG A 161 -13.59 30.92 1.64
CA ARG A 161 -14.68 31.92 1.70
C ARG A 161 -15.87 31.47 2.53
N VAL A 162 -15.96 30.17 2.82
CA VAL A 162 -17.06 29.61 3.61
C VAL A 162 -16.63 29.53 5.05
N ASP A 163 -17.37 30.23 5.93
CA ASP A 163 -17.16 30.11 7.38
C ASP A 163 -17.23 28.64 7.81
N PRO A 164 -16.14 28.07 8.38
CA PRO A 164 -16.09 26.66 8.81
C PRO A 164 -17.20 26.30 9.81
N GLU A 165 -17.68 27.25 10.60
CA GLU A 165 -18.73 27.04 11.59
C GLU A 165 -20.15 27.13 11.00
N SER A 166 -20.30 27.61 9.77
CA SER A 166 -21.60 27.63 9.07
C SER A 166 -22.06 26.20 8.74
N LYS A 167 -23.39 26.03 8.51
CA LYS A 167 -23.95 24.75 8.08
C LYS A 167 -23.33 24.23 6.77
N ILE A 168 -22.97 25.13 5.86
CA ILE A 168 -22.32 24.83 4.58
C ILE A 168 -20.86 24.46 4.82
N GLY A 169 -20.13 25.17 5.67
CA GLY A 169 -18.77 24.84 6.05
C GLY A 169 -18.64 23.45 6.67
N LYS A 170 -19.51 23.11 7.60
CA LYS A 170 -19.59 21.78 8.21
C LYS A 170 -19.94 20.66 7.24
N LEU A 171 -20.70 20.97 6.17
CA LEU A 171 -21.01 20.02 5.12
C LEU A 171 -19.79 19.77 4.20
N ILE A 172 -19.07 20.83 3.83
CA ILE A 172 -17.86 20.74 2.99
C ILE A 172 -16.78 19.94 3.70
N ILE A 173 -16.54 20.19 4.99
CA ILE A 173 -15.54 19.45 5.79
C ILE A 173 -15.86 17.95 5.92
N LYS A 174 -17.14 17.55 5.81
CA LYS A 174 -17.54 16.13 5.83
C LYS A 174 -17.33 15.41 4.48
N ILE A 175 -17.14 16.14 3.40
CA ILE A 175 -16.98 15.59 2.04
C ILE A 175 -15.50 15.54 1.63
N THR A 176 -14.65 16.29 2.32
CA THR A 176 -13.18 16.25 2.16
C THR A 176 -12.51 15.33 3.17
#